data_2a80f92c95f72bebb58d96c12fe5aca3
#
_entry.id   2a80f92c95f72bebb58d96c12fe5aca3
#
_cell.length_a   1.000
_cell.length_b   1.000
_cell.length_c   1.000
_cell.angle_alpha   90.00
_cell.angle_beta   90.00
_cell.angle_gamma   90.00
#
_symmetry.space_group_name_H-M   'P 1'
#
loop_
_entity.id
_entity.type
_entity.pdbx_description
1 polymer ?
#
loop_
_entity_poly.entity_id
_entity_poly.type
_entity_poly.pdbx_seq_one_letter_code
_entity_poly.pdbx_strand_id
1 'polypeptide(L)' 'MSNTFMTVDDVAKELGVSKSFAYKLIRKLNTELKGMGYLTVAGRISKKYFLEKVCYGDHDKTERMG' A
#
# COMPACT_ATOMS: atom_id res chain seq x y z
N MET A 1 12.08 11.84 7.37
CA MET A 1 12.13 11.17 7.90
C MET A 1 11.06 10.59 8.33
N SER A 2 10.33 10.97 8.68
CA SER A 2 9.33 10.42 9.11
C SER A 2 8.41 9.84 8.19
N ASN A 3 8.53 9.84 6.97
CA ASN A 3 7.54 9.32 6.09
C ASN A 3 7.82 7.94 5.58
N THR A 4 8.33 7.11 6.44
CA THR A 4 8.61 5.73 6.09
C THR A 4 7.33 4.93 5.95
N PHE A 5 6.31 5.28 6.72
CA PHE A 5 5.06 4.56 6.69
C PHE A 5 3.89 5.46 6.31
N MET A 6 2.87 4.86 5.71
CA MET A 6 1.65 5.57 5.39
C MET A 6 0.54 5.03 6.28
N THR A 7 -0.34 5.92 6.72
CA THR A 7 -1.46 5.50 7.54
C THR A 7 -2.66 5.21 6.66
N VAL A 8 -3.74 4.75 7.28
CA VAL A 8 -4.98 4.49 6.54
C VAL A 8 -5.44 5.76 5.85
N ASP A 9 -5.36 6.89 6.55
CA ASP A 9 -5.78 8.15 5.96
C ASP A 9 -4.93 8.52 4.77
N ASP A 10 -3.64 8.30 4.88
CA ASP A 10 -2.73 8.61 3.80
C ASP A 10 -3.05 7.79 2.56
N VAL A 11 -3.30 6.51 2.75
CA VAL A 11 -3.59 5.63 1.64
C VAL A 11 -4.93 6.00 1.02
N ALA A 12 -5.92 6.28 1.85
CA ALA A 12 -7.23 6.65 1.35
C ALA A 12 -7.14 7.90 0.48
N LYS A 13 -6.36 8.86 0.93
CA LYS A 13 -6.20 10.08 0.20
C LYS A 13 -5.44 9.86 -1.09
N GLU A 14 -4.40 9.11 -1.03
CA GLU A 14 -3.57 8.86 -2.18
C GLU A 14 -4.35 8.15 -3.30
N LEU A 15 -5.18 7.20 -2.94
CA LEU A 15 -5.93 6.44 -3.91
C LEU A 15 -7.32 6.98 -4.20
N GLY A 16 -7.77 7.92 -3.39
CA GLY A 16 -9.11 8.46 -3.56
C GLY A 16 -10.18 7.45 -3.22
N VAL A 17 -9.96 6.65 -2.19
CA VAL A 17 -10.92 5.63 -1.79
C VAL A 17 -11.33 5.83 -0.34
N SER A 18 -12.30 5.06 0.12
CA SER A 18 -12.75 5.18 1.49
C SER A 18 -11.72 4.63 2.45
N LYS A 19 -11.82 5.03 3.71
CA LYS A 19 -10.89 4.54 4.71
C LYS A 19 -11.05 3.06 4.91
N SER A 20 -12.26 2.56 4.79
CA SER A 20 -12.49 1.13 4.96
C SER A 20 -11.73 0.34 3.90
N PHE A 21 -11.79 0.82 2.67
CA PHE A 21 -11.08 0.13 1.59
C PHE A 21 -9.57 0.25 1.82
N ALA A 22 -9.12 1.44 2.22
CA ALA A 22 -7.70 1.64 2.47
C ALA A 22 -7.20 0.72 3.58
N TYR A 23 -8.01 0.54 4.60
CA TYR A 23 -7.62 -0.30 5.72
C TYR A 23 -7.48 -1.76 5.26
N LYS A 24 -8.42 -2.21 4.45
CA LYS A 24 -8.36 -3.57 3.95
C LYS A 24 -7.13 -3.77 3.07
N LEU A 25 -6.81 -2.78 2.26
CA LEU A 25 -5.66 -2.86 1.40
C LEU A 25 -4.38 -2.94 2.23
N ILE A 26 -4.28 -2.10 3.25
CA ILE A 26 -3.12 -2.10 4.11
C ILE A 26 -2.97 -3.45 4.80
N ARG A 27 -4.08 -4.03 5.24
CA ARG A 27 -4.03 -5.32 5.88
C ARG A 27 -3.50 -6.38 4.94
N LYS A 28 -3.97 -6.34 3.70
CA LYS A 28 -3.54 -7.32 2.72
C LYS A 28 -2.04 -7.19 2.46
N LEU A 29 -1.57 -5.97 2.26
CA LEU A 29 -0.16 -5.75 1.98
C LEU A 29 0.71 -6.13 3.17
N ASN A 30 0.23 -5.84 4.38
CA ASN A 30 0.99 -6.21 5.56
C ASN A 30 1.07 -7.72 5.71
N THR A 31 0.02 -8.42 5.33
CA THR A 31 0.05 -9.87 5.40
C THR A 31 1.12 -10.40 4.45
N GLU A 32 1.25 -9.80 3.29
CA GLU A 32 2.28 -10.20 2.35
C GLU A 32 3.66 -9.93 2.91
N LEU A 33 3.85 -8.74 3.48
CA LEU A 33 5.14 -8.39 4.05
C LEU A 33 5.52 -9.31 5.19
N LYS A 34 4.55 -9.63 6.03
CA LYS A 34 4.81 -10.48 7.15
C LYS A 34 5.22 -11.87 6.68
N GLY A 35 4.60 -12.34 5.61
CA GLY A 35 4.96 -13.62 5.05
C GLY A 35 6.37 -13.64 4.51
N MET A 36 6.91 -12.46 4.17
CA MET A 36 8.26 -12.38 3.69
C MET A 36 9.26 -12.12 4.81
N GLY A 37 8.80 -12.07 6.04
CA GLY A 37 9.69 -11.88 7.18
C GLY A 37 9.88 -10.46 7.64
N TYR A 38 9.07 -9.53 7.15
CA TYR A 38 9.20 -8.15 7.58
C TYR A 38 8.31 -7.84 8.76
N LEU A 39 8.69 -6.83 9.52
CA LEU A 39 7.86 -6.39 10.62
C LEU A 39 6.77 -5.50 10.06
N THR A 40 5.58 -5.63 10.60
CA THR A 40 4.46 -4.82 10.14
C THR A 40 3.78 -4.17 11.32
N VAL A 41 3.08 -3.07 11.06
CA VAL A 41 2.35 -2.35 12.09
C VAL A 41 0.92 -2.23 11.63
N ALA A 42 -0.01 -2.58 12.50
CA ALA A 42 -1.43 -2.53 12.15
C ALA A 42 -1.82 -1.10 11.74
N GLY A 43 -2.54 -1.00 10.66
CA GLY A 43 -3.00 0.29 10.19
C GLY A 43 -1.95 1.13 9.51
N ARG A 44 -0.79 0.58 9.25
CA ARG A 44 0.27 1.30 8.57
C ARG A 44 0.95 0.41 7.57
N ILE A 45 1.51 1.02 6.54
CA ILE A 45 2.14 0.24 5.49
C ILE A 45 3.40 0.96 5.07
N SER A 46 4.43 0.22 4.72
CA SER A 46 5.67 0.81 4.25
C SER A 46 5.37 1.60 2.99
N LYS A 47 5.77 2.85 2.97
CA LYS A 47 5.51 3.70 1.83
C LYS A 47 6.16 3.14 0.58
N LYS A 48 7.36 2.64 0.71
CA LYS A 48 8.06 2.09 -0.41
C LYS A 48 7.33 0.88 -0.99
N TYR A 49 6.89 -0.01 -0.13
CA TYR A 49 6.20 -1.20 -0.58
C TYR A 49 4.86 -0.83 -1.21
N PHE A 50 4.17 0.12 -0.61
CA PHE A 50 2.89 0.56 -1.13
C PHE A 50 3.05 1.13 -2.54
N LEU A 51 4.04 1.97 -2.74
CA LEU A 51 4.25 2.57 -4.04
C LEU A 51 4.64 1.54 -5.08
N GLU A 52 5.42 0.57 -4.69
CA GLU A 52 5.80 -0.47 -5.61
C GLU A 52 4.62 -1.30 -6.04
N LYS A 53 3.77 -1.66 -5.09
CA LYS A 53 2.64 -2.51 -5.43
C LYS A 53 1.56 -1.78 -6.20
N VAL A 54 1.28 -0.57 -5.79
CA VAL A 54 0.19 0.17 -6.41
C VAL A 54 0.60 0.82 -7.72
N CYS A 55 1.66 1.58 -7.69
CA CYS A 55 2.06 2.31 -8.87
C CYS A 55 2.62 1.41 -9.96
N TYR A 56 3.45 0.49 -9.56
CA TYR A 56 4.04 -0.39 -10.53
C TYR A 56 3.01 -1.29 -11.15
N GLY A 57 2.15 -1.86 -10.35
CA GLY A 57 1.13 -2.75 -10.84
C GLY A 57 0.23 -2.08 -11.85
N ASP A 58 -0.21 -0.90 -11.51
CA ASP A 58 -1.08 -0.17 -12.40
C ASP A 58 -0.37 0.23 -13.65
N HIS A 59 0.83 0.70 -13.52
CA HIS A 59 1.59 1.15 -14.65
C HIS A 59 1.82 -0.01 -15.60
N ASP A 60 2.13 -1.15 -15.05
CA ASP A 60 2.37 -2.32 -15.83
C ASP A 60 1.16 -2.68 -16.63
N LYS A 61 0.02 -2.65 -16.03
CA LYS A 61 -1.19 -2.95 -16.71
C LYS A 61 -1.47 -1.99 -17.82
N THR A 62 -1.25 -0.76 -17.56
CA THR A 62 -1.49 0.26 -18.55
C THR A 62 -0.59 0.08 -19.73
N GLU A 63 0.64 -0.25 -19.47
CA GLU A 63 1.50 -0.44 -20.53
C GLU A 63 1.14 -1.56 -21.38
N ARG A 64 0.74 -2.62 -20.82
CA ARG A 64 0.36 -3.73 -21.58
C ARG A 64 -0.78 -3.43 -22.44
N MET A 65 -1.68 -2.66 -21.93
CA MET A 65 -2.79 -2.34 -22.72
C MET A 65 -2.43 -1.38 -23.72
N GLY A 66 -1.53 -0.56 -23.42
CA GLY A 66 -1.16 0.44 -24.34
C GLY A 66 -0.36 -0.15 -25.45
#